data_7aa08a447b9e881dee0cf5605c2976dd
#
_entry.id   7aa08a447b9e881dee0cf5605c2976dd
#
_cell.length_a   1.000
_cell.length_b   1.000
_cell.length_c   1.000
_cell.angle_alpha   90.00
_cell.angle_beta   90.00
_cell.angle_gamma   90.00
#
_symmetry.space_group_name_H-M   'P 1'
#
loop_
_entity.id
_entity.type
_entity.pdbx_description
1 polymer ?
#
loop_
_entity_poly.entity_id
_entity_poly.type
_entity_poly.pdbx_seq_one_letter_code
_entity_poly.pdbx_strand_id
1 'polypeptide(L)'
;MKQIILTGDRPTGRLHVGHYVGSLKERVRLQNSGKFDEIYIMIADAQALTDNADNPEKVRQNILQVALDYLAVGIDPAKAHIFIQSMVPELTELSFYYMNLVTVSRLQRNPTVKAEIQQKNFETSIPVGFFTYPISQAADITAFRATTVPAGEDQMPMLEQCREIVHKFNAVYGETLTMPEILLPQNAACLRLPGIDGRAKMSKSLGNCIYLSDEPEDIKKKIMSMYTDPGHLRVQDPGKVEGNPVFTYLDAFSRPEHFAEFLPEYQNLDELKTHYQRGGLGDVKIKKFLNSVMQAELEPIRNRRKEWEQRLPEVVEILKAGSAVAEKTAAATLADVRKSMKIDYFEDDNLLK
;
A
#
# COMPACT_ATOMS: atom_id res chain seq x y z
N MET A 1 11.54 -24.19 0.32
CA MET A 1 10.29 -23.53 -0.15
C MET A 1 10.70 -22.20 -0.74
N LYS A 2 10.16 -21.82 -1.92
CA LYS A 2 10.42 -20.50 -2.49
C LYS A 2 9.92 -19.40 -1.54
N GLN A 3 10.68 -18.32 -1.44
CA GLN A 3 10.27 -17.12 -0.71
C GLN A 3 9.55 -16.16 -1.68
N ILE A 4 8.27 -15.95 -1.46
CA ILE A 4 7.39 -15.22 -2.40
C ILE A 4 6.72 -14.07 -1.67
N ILE A 5 6.83 -12.87 -2.24
CA ILE A 5 6.11 -11.67 -1.76
C ILE A 5 4.87 -11.45 -2.62
N LEU A 6 3.74 -11.15 -1.96
CA LEU A 6 2.61 -10.45 -2.57
C LEU A 6 2.36 -9.14 -1.83
N THR A 7 2.17 -8.08 -2.59
CA THR A 7 1.76 -6.77 -2.10
C THR A 7 0.98 -6.05 -3.19
N GLY A 8 0.32 -4.94 -2.88
CA GLY A 8 -0.41 -4.18 -3.89
C GLY A 8 -1.13 -2.96 -3.33
N ASP A 9 -1.71 -2.16 -4.22
CA ASP A 9 -2.53 -1.00 -3.89
C ASP A 9 -3.77 -0.94 -4.78
N ARG A 10 -4.85 -0.38 -4.25
CA ARG A 10 -6.06 -0.12 -5.02
C ARG A 10 -5.88 1.14 -5.89
N PRO A 11 -6.24 1.10 -7.19
CA PRO A 11 -6.10 2.22 -8.10
C PRO A 11 -7.26 3.24 -7.92
N THR A 12 -7.38 3.81 -6.72
CA THR A 12 -8.40 4.81 -6.39
C THR A 12 -7.91 6.25 -6.51
N GLY A 13 -6.72 6.45 -7.07
CA GLY A 13 -6.04 7.71 -7.30
C GLY A 13 -4.52 7.53 -7.28
N ARG A 14 -3.78 8.58 -7.66
CA ARG A 14 -2.31 8.63 -7.59
C ARG A 14 -1.80 8.30 -6.19
N LEU A 15 -0.58 7.77 -6.08
CA LEU A 15 0.03 7.46 -4.80
C LEU A 15 0.63 8.72 -4.16
N HIS A 16 0.60 8.79 -2.85
CA HIS A 16 1.09 9.94 -2.08
C HIS A 16 2.26 9.51 -1.16
N VAL A 17 2.92 10.48 -0.56
CA VAL A 17 4.09 10.25 0.29
C VAL A 17 3.81 9.31 1.48
N GLY A 18 2.57 9.21 1.93
CA GLY A 18 2.16 8.22 2.93
C GLY A 18 2.27 6.77 2.43
N HIS A 19 1.94 6.49 1.16
CA HIS A 19 2.19 5.17 0.54
C HIS A 19 3.70 4.94 0.38
N TYR A 20 4.44 5.99 0.01
CA TYR A 20 5.88 5.90 -0.19
C TYR A 20 6.59 5.44 1.09
N VAL A 21 6.36 6.14 2.20
CA VAL A 21 6.98 5.81 3.49
C VAL A 21 6.42 4.51 4.08
N GLY A 22 5.09 4.33 3.98
CA GLY A 22 4.41 3.20 4.61
C GLY A 22 4.63 1.86 3.91
N SER A 23 4.92 1.85 2.61
CA SER A 23 5.05 0.58 1.87
C SER A 23 6.02 0.60 0.70
N LEU A 24 6.02 1.62 -0.17
CA LEU A 24 6.77 1.56 -1.42
C LEU A 24 8.29 1.52 -1.21
N LYS A 25 8.82 2.31 -0.28
CA LYS A 25 10.23 2.27 0.13
C LYS A 25 10.66 0.86 0.54
N GLU A 26 9.82 0.20 1.34
CA GLU A 26 10.09 -1.16 1.81
C GLU A 26 10.03 -2.18 0.66
N ARG A 27 9.07 -2.05 -0.27
CA ARG A 27 8.99 -2.90 -1.47
C ARG A 27 10.27 -2.83 -2.30
N VAL A 28 10.77 -1.62 -2.56
CA VAL A 28 12.04 -1.42 -3.29
C VAL A 28 13.22 -2.04 -2.52
N ARG A 29 13.27 -1.87 -1.19
CA ARG A 29 14.30 -2.48 -0.34
C ARG A 29 14.25 -4.01 -0.41
N LEU A 30 13.07 -4.60 -0.29
CA LEU A 30 12.87 -6.05 -0.36
C LEU A 30 13.25 -6.59 -1.75
N GLN A 31 12.83 -5.92 -2.83
CA GLN A 31 13.21 -6.25 -4.20
C GLN A 31 14.74 -6.33 -4.37
N ASN A 32 15.46 -5.38 -3.79
CA ASN A 32 16.90 -5.29 -3.93
C ASN A 32 17.68 -6.12 -2.90
N SER A 33 16.99 -6.76 -1.96
CA SER A 33 17.61 -7.58 -0.91
C SER A 33 18.15 -8.93 -1.41
N GLY A 34 17.67 -9.42 -2.54
CA GLY A 34 17.99 -10.75 -3.07
C GLY A 34 17.46 -11.92 -2.23
N LYS A 35 16.58 -11.66 -1.26
CA LYS A 35 16.06 -12.68 -0.32
C LYS A 35 14.82 -13.40 -0.82
N PHE A 36 14.17 -12.90 -1.86
CA PHE A 36 12.91 -13.41 -2.38
C PHE A 36 13.08 -13.91 -3.80
N ASP A 37 12.52 -15.08 -4.06
CA ASP A 37 12.58 -15.73 -5.37
C ASP A 37 11.61 -15.10 -6.37
N GLU A 38 10.45 -14.65 -5.88
CA GLU A 38 9.39 -14.04 -6.69
C GLU A 38 8.74 -12.87 -5.94
N ILE A 39 8.42 -11.82 -6.64
CA ILE A 39 7.73 -10.64 -6.10
C ILE A 39 6.57 -10.27 -7.00
N TYR A 40 5.35 -10.35 -6.47
CA TYR A 40 4.11 -9.96 -7.14
C TYR A 40 3.62 -8.64 -6.56
N ILE A 41 3.40 -7.65 -7.44
CA ILE A 41 2.89 -6.33 -7.05
C ILE A 41 1.59 -6.08 -7.79
N MET A 42 0.49 -6.17 -7.07
CA MET A 42 -0.86 -6.11 -7.60
C MET A 42 -1.40 -4.68 -7.69
N ILE A 43 -1.99 -4.34 -8.81
CA ILE A 43 -2.91 -3.20 -8.93
C ILE A 43 -4.31 -3.77 -8.75
N ALA A 44 -4.88 -3.57 -7.56
CA ALA A 44 -6.10 -4.24 -7.09
C ALA A 44 -7.36 -3.50 -7.57
N ASP A 45 -7.65 -3.58 -8.86
CA ASP A 45 -8.77 -2.90 -9.50
C ASP A 45 -10.13 -3.52 -9.15
N ALA A 46 -10.25 -4.83 -9.15
CA ALA A 46 -11.47 -5.51 -8.71
C ALA A 46 -11.80 -5.22 -7.24
N GLN A 47 -10.76 -5.19 -6.38
CA GLN A 47 -10.91 -4.79 -4.99
C GLN A 47 -11.33 -3.31 -4.87
N ALA A 48 -10.85 -2.43 -5.75
CA ALA A 48 -11.23 -1.02 -5.75
C ALA A 48 -12.71 -0.81 -6.11
N LEU A 49 -13.30 -1.70 -6.91
CA LEU A 49 -14.72 -1.63 -7.28
C LEU A 49 -15.66 -1.96 -6.12
N THR A 50 -15.20 -2.60 -5.04
CA THR A 50 -16.07 -2.94 -3.89
C THR A 50 -16.68 -1.71 -3.21
N ASP A 51 -16.05 -0.56 -3.34
CA ASP A 51 -16.50 0.73 -2.81
C ASP A 51 -16.46 1.89 -3.84
N ASN A 52 -16.27 1.57 -5.13
CA ASN A 52 -16.31 2.49 -6.26
C ASN A 52 -17.06 1.89 -7.47
N ALA A 53 -18.06 1.03 -7.21
CA ALA A 53 -18.82 0.35 -8.28
C ALA A 53 -19.59 1.33 -9.17
N ASP A 54 -19.98 2.47 -8.63
CA ASP A 54 -20.68 3.57 -9.31
C ASP A 54 -19.74 4.45 -10.16
N ASN A 55 -18.43 4.30 -10.01
CA ASN A 55 -17.43 5.10 -10.74
C ASN A 55 -16.27 4.24 -11.27
N PRO A 56 -16.53 3.28 -12.21
CA PRO A 56 -15.50 2.41 -12.74
C PRO A 56 -14.44 3.17 -13.56
N GLU A 57 -14.80 4.30 -14.15
CA GLU A 57 -13.86 5.15 -14.90
C GLU A 57 -12.75 5.68 -14.01
N LYS A 58 -13.05 6.07 -12.77
CA LYS A 58 -12.04 6.44 -11.78
C LYS A 58 -11.01 5.33 -11.56
N VAL A 59 -11.46 4.09 -11.44
CA VAL A 59 -10.57 2.93 -11.26
C VAL A 59 -9.73 2.74 -12.51
N ARG A 60 -10.35 2.72 -13.69
CA ARG A 60 -9.69 2.56 -14.99
C ARG A 60 -8.57 3.59 -15.22
N GLN A 61 -8.86 4.87 -15.01
CA GLN A 61 -7.89 5.96 -15.21
C GLN A 61 -6.69 5.87 -14.26
N ASN A 62 -6.86 5.28 -13.09
CA ASN A 62 -5.81 5.18 -12.09
C ASN A 62 -4.92 3.93 -12.21
N ILE A 63 -5.23 2.98 -13.09
CA ILE A 63 -4.34 1.82 -13.35
C ILE A 63 -2.95 2.29 -13.77
N LEU A 64 -2.88 3.09 -14.84
CA LEU A 64 -1.61 3.62 -15.33
C LEU A 64 -0.95 4.58 -14.34
N GLN A 65 -1.74 5.37 -13.60
CA GLN A 65 -1.18 6.28 -12.60
C GLN A 65 -0.44 5.53 -11.49
N VAL A 66 -1.00 4.42 -11.00
CA VAL A 66 -0.38 3.58 -9.97
C VAL A 66 0.85 2.84 -10.55
N ALA A 67 0.75 2.31 -11.78
CA ALA A 67 1.88 1.67 -12.45
C ALA A 67 3.06 2.64 -12.62
N LEU A 68 2.80 3.86 -13.07
CA LEU A 68 3.81 4.92 -13.19
C LEU A 68 4.44 5.26 -11.84
N ASP A 69 3.64 5.33 -10.76
CA ASP A 69 4.16 5.59 -9.42
C ASP A 69 5.06 4.45 -8.93
N TYR A 70 4.70 3.17 -9.20
CA TYR A 70 5.54 2.02 -8.88
C TYR A 70 6.90 2.07 -9.59
N LEU A 71 6.90 2.32 -10.89
CA LEU A 71 8.12 2.43 -11.68
C LEU A 71 8.97 3.64 -11.25
N ALA A 72 8.31 4.75 -10.94
CA ALA A 72 8.95 5.99 -10.50
C ALA A 72 9.70 5.83 -9.17
N VAL A 73 9.14 5.10 -8.21
CA VAL A 73 9.82 4.85 -6.94
C VAL A 73 10.96 3.83 -7.04
N GLY A 74 11.08 3.13 -8.17
CA GLY A 74 12.18 2.21 -8.44
C GLY A 74 11.80 0.73 -8.36
N ILE A 75 10.52 0.39 -8.50
CA ILE A 75 10.15 -0.99 -8.79
C ILE A 75 10.65 -1.35 -10.17
N ASP A 76 11.44 -2.43 -10.23
CA ASP A 76 12.09 -2.93 -11.42
C ASP A 76 11.28 -4.10 -12.02
N PRO A 77 10.68 -3.96 -13.21
CA PRO A 77 9.88 -5.01 -13.82
C PRO A 77 10.67 -6.26 -14.22
N ALA A 78 12.00 -6.20 -14.20
CA ALA A 78 12.86 -7.37 -14.36
C ALA A 78 12.98 -8.22 -13.08
N LYS A 79 12.60 -7.66 -11.92
CA LYS A 79 12.71 -8.29 -10.59
C LYS A 79 11.35 -8.53 -9.92
N ALA A 80 10.31 -7.83 -10.37
CA ALA A 80 8.98 -7.92 -9.79
C ALA A 80 7.90 -7.94 -10.88
N HIS A 81 6.88 -8.76 -10.70
CA HIS A 81 5.74 -8.87 -11.60
C HIS A 81 4.67 -7.86 -11.20
N ILE A 82 4.57 -6.75 -11.94
CA ILE A 82 3.49 -5.77 -11.74
C ILE A 82 2.30 -6.23 -12.57
N PHE A 83 1.17 -6.49 -11.93
CA PHE A 83 -0.01 -7.05 -12.60
C PHE A 83 -1.32 -6.39 -12.17
N ILE A 84 -2.36 -6.55 -12.99
CA ILE A 84 -3.71 -6.06 -12.73
C ILE A 84 -4.55 -7.23 -12.20
N GLN A 85 -5.20 -7.05 -11.06
CA GLN A 85 -5.96 -8.09 -10.37
C GLN A 85 -7.03 -8.73 -11.26
N SER A 86 -7.81 -7.93 -11.97
CA SER A 86 -8.90 -8.43 -12.86
C SER A 86 -8.40 -9.22 -14.07
N MET A 87 -7.11 -9.18 -14.38
CA MET A 87 -6.50 -9.99 -15.44
C MET A 87 -6.12 -11.40 -14.95
N VAL A 88 -6.47 -11.76 -13.73
CA VAL A 88 -6.23 -13.08 -13.12
C VAL A 88 -7.57 -13.63 -12.61
N PRO A 89 -8.40 -14.22 -13.49
CA PRO A 89 -9.76 -14.65 -13.14
C PRO A 89 -9.80 -15.76 -12.08
N GLU A 90 -8.73 -16.52 -11.90
CA GLU A 90 -8.58 -17.57 -10.89
C GLU A 90 -8.79 -17.04 -9.46
N LEU A 91 -8.47 -15.78 -9.20
CA LEU A 91 -8.68 -15.13 -7.90
C LEU A 91 -10.16 -15.11 -7.52
N THR A 92 -11.03 -14.91 -8.50
CA THR A 92 -12.48 -14.90 -8.29
C THR A 92 -12.99 -16.29 -7.94
N GLU A 93 -12.51 -17.33 -8.62
CA GLU A 93 -12.90 -18.71 -8.36
C GLU A 93 -12.40 -19.18 -6.99
N LEU A 94 -11.14 -18.90 -6.63
CA LEU A 94 -10.61 -19.16 -5.29
C LEU A 94 -11.42 -18.47 -4.21
N SER A 95 -11.80 -17.20 -4.43
CA SER A 95 -12.65 -16.46 -3.49
C SER A 95 -13.98 -17.15 -3.25
N PHE A 96 -14.61 -17.66 -4.30
CA PHE A 96 -15.86 -18.40 -4.19
C PHE A 96 -15.70 -19.68 -3.35
N TYR A 97 -14.63 -20.43 -3.56
CA TYR A 97 -14.37 -21.64 -2.74
C TYR A 97 -14.11 -21.28 -1.26
N TYR A 98 -13.38 -20.22 -1.01
CA TYR A 98 -13.10 -19.78 0.36
C TYR A 98 -14.31 -19.22 1.10
N MET A 99 -15.34 -18.71 0.39
CA MET A 99 -16.60 -18.29 1.01
C MET A 99 -17.28 -19.45 1.73
N ASN A 100 -17.07 -20.72 1.32
CA ASN A 100 -17.60 -21.90 2.00
C ASN A 100 -16.88 -22.23 3.32
N LEU A 101 -15.73 -21.62 3.57
CA LEU A 101 -14.92 -21.85 4.77
C LEU A 101 -15.09 -20.76 5.83
N VAL A 102 -15.75 -19.65 5.51
CA VAL A 102 -15.90 -18.49 6.40
C VAL A 102 -17.37 -18.23 6.70
N THR A 103 -17.70 -17.96 7.94
CA THR A 103 -19.08 -17.61 8.33
C THR A 103 -19.30 -16.09 8.29
N VAL A 104 -20.55 -15.67 8.05
CA VAL A 104 -20.97 -14.27 8.13
C VAL A 104 -20.57 -13.67 9.50
N SER A 105 -20.81 -14.40 10.59
CA SER A 105 -20.47 -13.94 11.94
C SER A 105 -18.94 -13.72 12.12
N ARG A 106 -18.10 -14.47 11.41
CA ARG A 106 -16.64 -14.26 11.46
C ARG A 106 -16.25 -12.98 10.75
N LEU A 107 -16.83 -12.69 9.58
CA LEU A 107 -16.60 -11.44 8.85
C LEU A 107 -17.09 -10.23 9.66
N GLN A 108 -18.26 -10.30 10.26
CA GLN A 108 -18.80 -9.23 11.11
C GLN A 108 -17.92 -8.89 12.31
N ARG A 109 -17.10 -9.83 12.79
CA ARG A 109 -16.18 -9.62 13.92
C ARG A 109 -14.81 -9.09 13.50
N ASN A 110 -14.52 -9.01 12.19
CA ASN A 110 -13.25 -8.46 11.73
C ASN A 110 -13.19 -6.96 12.07
N PRO A 111 -12.19 -6.51 12.87
CA PRO A 111 -12.15 -5.13 13.36
C PRO A 111 -11.93 -4.12 12.25
N THR A 112 -11.17 -4.46 11.20
CA THR A 112 -10.93 -3.56 10.06
C THR A 112 -12.20 -3.37 9.26
N VAL A 113 -12.93 -4.44 8.94
CA VAL A 113 -14.23 -4.36 8.23
C VAL A 113 -15.22 -3.52 9.03
N LYS A 114 -15.29 -3.71 10.35
CA LYS A 114 -16.15 -2.91 11.24
C LYS A 114 -15.85 -1.43 11.17
N ALA A 115 -14.57 -1.07 11.30
CA ALA A 115 -14.14 0.32 11.26
C ALA A 115 -14.42 0.97 9.90
N GLU A 116 -14.19 0.25 8.80
CA GLU A 116 -14.43 0.75 7.45
C GLU A 116 -15.92 0.92 7.13
N ILE A 117 -16.79 0.00 7.59
CA ILE A 117 -18.25 0.14 7.46
C ILE A 117 -18.72 1.45 8.10
N GLN A 118 -18.24 1.75 9.32
CA GLN A 118 -18.57 2.99 10.02
C GLN A 118 -18.04 4.23 9.29
N GLN A 119 -16.78 4.21 8.82
CA GLN A 119 -16.17 5.33 8.11
C GLN A 119 -16.87 5.65 6.77
N LYS A 120 -17.45 4.63 6.12
CA LYS A 120 -18.12 4.77 4.82
C LYS A 120 -19.63 4.98 4.93
N ASN A 121 -20.19 5.02 6.15
CA ASN A 121 -21.62 5.10 6.41
C ASN A 121 -22.44 3.99 5.72
N PHE A 122 -21.88 2.77 5.66
CA PHE A 122 -22.56 1.59 5.09
C PHE A 122 -23.46 0.85 6.08
N GLU A 123 -23.70 1.39 7.28
CA GLU A 123 -24.35 0.70 8.41
C GLU A 123 -25.70 0.06 8.06
N THR A 124 -26.48 0.67 7.16
CA THR A 124 -27.81 0.20 6.76
C THR A 124 -27.81 -0.54 5.41
N SER A 125 -26.76 -0.45 4.62
CA SER A 125 -26.70 -1.04 3.28
C SER A 125 -25.27 -1.37 2.89
N ILE A 126 -24.76 -2.51 3.37
CA ILE A 126 -23.39 -2.95 3.09
C ILE A 126 -23.38 -3.69 1.76
N PRO A 127 -22.61 -3.24 0.74
CA PRO A 127 -22.41 -4.02 -0.48
C PRO A 127 -21.77 -5.38 -0.15
N VAL A 128 -22.27 -6.47 -0.75
CA VAL A 128 -21.77 -7.81 -0.48
C VAL A 128 -20.27 -7.92 -0.80
N GLY A 129 -19.83 -7.38 -1.94
CA GLY A 129 -18.42 -7.37 -2.32
C GLY A 129 -17.54 -6.65 -1.30
N PHE A 130 -18.03 -5.53 -0.73
CA PHE A 130 -17.34 -4.83 0.35
C PHE A 130 -17.30 -5.65 1.63
N PHE A 131 -18.36 -6.36 1.95
CA PHE A 131 -18.42 -7.20 3.16
C PHE A 131 -17.51 -8.44 3.06
N THR A 132 -17.37 -9.00 1.86
CA THR A 132 -16.62 -10.25 1.62
C THR A 132 -15.17 -10.03 1.16
N TYR A 133 -14.71 -8.79 1.00
CA TYR A 133 -13.35 -8.52 0.51
C TYR A 133 -12.21 -9.18 1.30
N PRO A 134 -12.33 -9.47 2.63
CA PRO A 134 -11.27 -10.20 3.33
C PRO A 134 -11.06 -11.61 2.79
N ILE A 135 -12.10 -12.21 2.20
CA ILE A 135 -12.01 -13.52 1.56
C ILE A 135 -11.30 -13.41 0.21
N SER A 136 -11.65 -12.40 -0.59
CA SER A 136 -10.96 -12.16 -1.86
C SER A 136 -9.49 -11.79 -1.66
N GLN A 137 -9.17 -11.03 -0.61
CA GLN A 137 -7.77 -10.75 -0.25
C GLN A 137 -7.00 -12.03 0.14
N ALA A 138 -7.65 -12.98 0.80
CA ALA A 138 -7.04 -14.29 1.07
C ALA A 138 -6.78 -15.07 -0.23
N ALA A 139 -7.68 -14.98 -1.22
CA ALA A 139 -7.45 -15.57 -2.53
C ALA A 139 -6.28 -14.90 -3.27
N ASP A 140 -6.20 -13.56 -3.22
CA ASP A 140 -5.07 -12.81 -3.77
C ASP A 140 -3.73 -13.31 -3.21
N ILE A 141 -3.65 -13.54 -1.90
CA ILE A 141 -2.43 -13.97 -1.22
C ILE A 141 -2.07 -15.41 -1.57
N THR A 142 -3.04 -16.31 -1.48
CA THR A 142 -2.79 -17.75 -1.61
C THR A 142 -2.60 -18.22 -3.04
N ALA A 143 -3.19 -17.53 -4.04
CA ALA A 143 -3.05 -17.84 -5.45
C ALA A 143 -1.59 -17.85 -5.92
N PHE A 144 -0.77 -16.97 -5.36
CA PHE A 144 0.65 -16.86 -5.66
C PHE A 144 1.53 -17.66 -4.71
N ARG A 145 0.95 -18.44 -3.79
CA ARG A 145 1.69 -19.16 -2.73
C ARG A 145 2.59 -18.22 -1.93
N ALA A 146 2.12 -16.99 -1.70
CA ALA A 146 2.90 -15.99 -0.99
C ALA A 146 3.27 -16.48 0.41
N THR A 147 4.57 -16.44 0.70
CA THR A 147 5.11 -16.74 2.03
C THR A 147 5.15 -15.50 2.90
N THR A 148 5.22 -14.32 2.27
CA THR A 148 5.43 -13.04 2.96
C THR A 148 4.54 -11.96 2.37
N VAL A 149 3.83 -11.24 3.24
CA VAL A 149 2.99 -10.09 2.88
C VAL A 149 3.49 -8.87 3.62
N PRO A 150 4.24 -7.96 2.95
CA PRO A 150 4.63 -6.69 3.53
C PRO A 150 3.39 -5.80 3.70
N ALA A 151 3.04 -5.48 4.94
CA ALA A 151 1.86 -4.67 5.23
C ALA A 151 1.96 -3.96 6.58
N GLY A 152 1.19 -2.88 6.75
CA GLY A 152 1.06 -2.20 8.03
C GLY A 152 0.25 -3.00 9.05
N GLU A 153 0.32 -2.60 10.33
CA GLU A 153 -0.40 -3.25 11.43
C GLU A 153 -1.92 -3.29 11.23
N ASP A 154 -2.48 -2.32 10.53
CA ASP A 154 -3.91 -2.27 10.20
C ASP A 154 -4.38 -3.41 9.28
N GLN A 155 -3.44 -4.09 8.61
CA GLN A 155 -3.70 -5.27 7.78
C GLN A 155 -3.58 -6.60 8.54
N MET A 156 -3.13 -6.59 9.80
CA MET A 156 -3.03 -7.82 10.60
C MET A 156 -4.35 -8.61 10.66
N PRO A 157 -5.53 -7.99 10.91
CA PRO A 157 -6.78 -8.74 10.96
C PRO A 157 -7.17 -9.40 9.63
N MET A 158 -6.71 -8.84 8.49
CA MET A 158 -6.91 -9.43 7.17
C MET A 158 -6.03 -10.65 6.98
N LEU A 159 -4.76 -10.54 7.37
CA LEU A 159 -3.84 -11.66 7.26
C LEU A 159 -4.20 -12.80 8.23
N GLU A 160 -4.68 -12.49 9.43
CA GLU A 160 -5.24 -13.49 10.35
C GLU A 160 -6.41 -14.24 9.72
N GLN A 161 -7.33 -13.52 9.07
CA GLN A 161 -8.44 -14.12 8.33
C GLN A 161 -7.93 -15.02 7.19
N CYS A 162 -6.91 -14.62 6.45
CA CYS A 162 -6.28 -15.42 5.43
C CYS A 162 -5.67 -16.70 6.03
N ARG A 163 -4.93 -16.60 7.12
CA ARG A 163 -4.33 -17.75 7.83
C ARG A 163 -5.38 -18.74 8.34
N GLU A 164 -6.50 -18.23 8.86
CA GLU A 164 -7.65 -19.08 9.27
C GLU A 164 -8.23 -19.85 8.07
N ILE A 165 -8.36 -19.20 6.90
CA ILE A 165 -8.83 -19.84 5.67
C ILE A 165 -7.85 -20.94 5.24
N VAL A 166 -6.56 -20.63 5.19
CA VAL A 166 -5.50 -21.60 4.83
C VAL A 166 -5.53 -22.80 5.77
N HIS A 167 -5.54 -22.55 7.09
CA HIS A 167 -5.59 -23.61 8.08
C HIS A 167 -6.81 -24.50 7.89
N LYS A 168 -7.99 -23.90 7.71
CA LYS A 168 -9.24 -24.65 7.54
C LYS A 168 -9.28 -25.42 6.22
N PHE A 169 -8.78 -24.81 5.13
CA PHE A 169 -8.68 -25.46 3.85
C PHE A 169 -7.78 -26.70 3.92
N ASN A 170 -6.58 -26.55 4.44
CA ASN A 170 -5.61 -27.63 4.57
C ASN A 170 -6.10 -28.75 5.51
N ALA A 171 -6.81 -28.40 6.56
CA ALA A 171 -7.40 -29.39 7.49
C ALA A 171 -8.54 -30.22 6.83
N VAL A 172 -9.32 -29.61 5.92
CA VAL A 172 -10.47 -30.28 5.29
C VAL A 172 -10.06 -31.05 4.02
N TYR A 173 -9.19 -30.42 3.18
CA TYR A 173 -8.89 -30.90 1.84
C TYR A 173 -7.46 -31.43 1.68
N GLY A 174 -6.61 -31.33 2.71
CA GLY A 174 -5.19 -31.71 2.66
C GLY A 174 -4.26 -30.52 2.43
N GLU A 175 -2.98 -30.70 2.78
CA GLU A 175 -1.94 -29.69 2.67
C GLU A 175 -1.75 -29.22 1.22
N THR A 176 -2.32 -28.06 0.91
CA THR A 176 -2.34 -27.49 -0.46
C THR A 176 -1.92 -26.02 -0.49
N LEU A 177 -2.48 -25.21 0.44
CA LEU A 177 -2.25 -23.78 0.49
C LEU A 177 -1.05 -23.43 1.38
N THR A 178 -0.26 -22.47 0.93
CA THR A 178 0.87 -21.95 1.70
C THR A 178 0.40 -20.98 2.78
N MET A 179 0.91 -21.14 4.01
CA MET A 179 0.62 -20.26 5.13
C MET A 179 1.43 -18.95 5.00
N PRO A 180 0.79 -17.80 4.83
CA PRO A 180 1.51 -16.53 4.72
C PRO A 180 1.88 -15.95 6.08
N GLU A 181 2.96 -15.15 6.09
CA GLU A 181 3.37 -14.35 7.24
C GLU A 181 3.38 -12.86 6.90
N ILE A 182 3.01 -12.03 7.89
CA ILE A 182 3.11 -10.59 7.75
C ILE A 182 4.56 -10.15 7.97
N LEU A 183 5.02 -9.25 7.11
CA LEU A 183 6.26 -8.52 7.31
C LEU A 183 5.93 -7.07 7.66
N LEU A 184 6.04 -6.73 8.94
CA LEU A 184 5.84 -5.36 9.39
C LEU A 184 7.04 -4.50 9.01
N PRO A 185 6.82 -3.21 8.64
CA PRO A 185 7.90 -2.27 8.39
C PRO A 185 8.77 -2.08 9.63
N GLN A 186 10.09 -1.98 9.42
CA GLN A 186 11.07 -1.87 10.51
C GLN A 186 10.97 -0.55 11.29
N ASN A 187 10.36 0.47 10.72
CA ASN A 187 10.26 1.81 11.32
C ASN A 187 8.80 2.19 11.59
N ALA A 188 8.30 1.80 12.75
CA ALA A 188 6.93 2.04 13.18
C ALA A 188 6.55 3.53 13.26
N ALA A 189 7.51 4.42 13.51
CA ALA A 189 7.28 5.87 13.59
C ALA A 189 6.84 6.49 12.24
N CYS A 190 7.19 5.86 11.11
CA CYS A 190 6.88 6.35 9.77
C CYS A 190 5.55 5.84 9.21
N LEU A 191 4.84 4.95 9.92
CA LEU A 191 3.73 4.18 9.39
C LEU A 191 2.44 4.97 9.13
N ARG A 192 2.27 6.13 9.75
CA ARG A 192 1.04 6.94 9.61
C ARG A 192 1.36 8.41 9.52
N LEU A 193 1.78 8.86 8.34
CA LEU A 193 1.89 10.29 8.11
C LEU A 193 0.50 10.94 8.21
N PRO A 194 0.35 12.00 9.02
CA PRO A 194 -0.86 12.81 9.02
C PRO A 194 -1.00 13.54 7.69
N GLY A 195 -2.21 13.95 7.34
CA GLY A 195 -2.42 14.92 6.27
C GLY A 195 -1.76 16.26 6.58
N ILE A 196 -1.65 17.12 5.58
CA ILE A 196 -1.08 18.47 5.75
C ILE A 196 -1.88 19.32 6.75
N ASP A 197 -3.13 18.95 7.02
CA ASP A 197 -4.02 19.56 8.00
C ASP A 197 -3.71 19.18 9.47
N GLY A 198 -2.85 18.18 9.69
CA GLY A 198 -2.46 17.69 11.00
C GLY A 198 -3.57 17.01 11.82
N ARG A 199 -4.78 16.85 11.26
CA ARG A 199 -5.96 16.36 12.00
C ARG A 199 -6.29 14.91 11.72
N ALA A 200 -6.12 14.48 10.48
CA ALA A 200 -6.50 13.16 10.02
C ALA A 200 -5.34 12.46 9.32
N LYS A 201 -5.44 11.13 9.16
CA LYS A 201 -4.55 10.37 8.27
C LYS A 201 -4.61 10.98 6.86
N MET A 202 -3.47 11.01 6.18
CA MET A 202 -3.40 11.41 4.78
C MET A 202 -4.40 10.61 3.95
N SER A 203 -5.29 11.31 3.24
CA SER A 203 -6.37 10.69 2.45
C SER A 203 -6.65 11.49 1.19
N LYS A 204 -6.78 10.77 0.08
CA LYS A 204 -7.12 11.35 -1.22
C LYS A 204 -8.47 12.08 -1.19
N SER A 205 -9.45 11.52 -0.48
CA SER A 205 -10.81 12.08 -0.38
C SER A 205 -10.84 13.39 0.44
N LEU A 206 -9.91 13.60 1.35
CA LEU A 206 -9.80 14.81 2.15
C LEU A 206 -8.96 15.90 1.47
N GLY A 207 -8.30 15.60 0.35
CA GLY A 207 -7.44 16.56 -0.34
C GLY A 207 -6.22 17.02 0.45
N ASN A 208 -5.85 16.30 1.52
CA ASN A 208 -4.77 16.65 2.44
C ASN A 208 -3.45 15.90 2.14
N CYS A 209 -3.26 15.48 0.87
CA CYS A 209 -2.12 14.67 0.44
C CYS A 209 -1.05 15.49 -0.28
N ILE A 210 0.22 15.08 -0.13
CA ILE A 210 1.32 15.37 -1.05
C ILE A 210 1.49 14.13 -1.93
N TYR A 211 1.26 14.25 -3.25
CA TYR A 211 1.41 13.16 -4.20
C TYR A 211 2.85 13.01 -4.66
N LEU A 212 3.25 11.79 -5.04
CA LEU A 212 4.58 11.54 -5.60
C LEU A 212 4.81 12.29 -6.93
N SER A 213 3.72 12.55 -7.64
CA SER A 213 3.70 13.25 -8.93
C SER A 213 3.42 14.76 -8.82
N ASP A 214 3.35 15.33 -7.60
CA ASP A 214 3.15 16.77 -7.45
C ASP A 214 4.36 17.54 -7.98
N GLU A 215 4.11 18.64 -8.68
CA GLU A 215 5.18 19.52 -9.13
C GLU A 215 5.80 20.29 -7.95
N PRO A 216 7.05 20.78 -8.07
CA PRO A 216 7.76 21.43 -6.98
C PRO A 216 7.01 22.58 -6.30
N GLU A 217 6.33 23.40 -7.08
CA GLU A 217 5.56 24.53 -6.53
C GLU A 217 4.30 24.07 -5.76
N ASP A 218 3.67 22.97 -6.18
CA ASP A 218 2.52 22.39 -5.47
C ASP A 218 2.95 21.82 -4.12
N ILE A 219 4.09 21.09 -4.08
CA ILE A 219 4.68 20.59 -2.84
C ILE A 219 4.97 21.75 -1.89
N LYS A 220 5.65 22.78 -2.37
CA LYS A 220 5.97 23.97 -1.59
C LYS A 220 4.71 24.64 -1.04
N LYS A 221 3.68 24.84 -1.87
CA LYS A 221 2.40 25.42 -1.46
C LYS A 221 1.75 24.59 -0.36
N LYS A 222 1.69 23.26 -0.52
CA LYS A 222 1.14 22.33 0.45
C LYS A 222 1.92 22.37 1.78
N ILE A 223 3.24 22.35 1.75
CA ILE A 223 4.08 22.40 2.95
C ILE A 223 3.92 23.75 3.66
N MET A 224 3.91 24.85 2.93
CA MET A 224 3.73 26.18 3.55
C MET A 224 2.35 26.33 4.19
N SER A 225 1.32 25.61 3.70
CA SER A 225 -0.03 25.58 4.29
C SER A 225 -0.20 24.55 5.42
N MET A 226 0.80 23.73 5.71
CA MET A 226 0.71 22.73 6.80
C MET A 226 0.29 23.37 8.10
N TYR A 227 -0.53 22.64 8.86
CA TYR A 227 -0.86 22.99 10.24
C TYR A 227 0.42 23.09 11.07
N THR A 228 0.44 24.05 11.99
CA THR A 228 1.46 24.21 13.00
C THR A 228 0.81 24.47 14.36
N ASP A 229 1.59 24.60 15.43
CA ASP A 229 1.07 24.83 16.76
C ASP A 229 0.32 26.19 16.84
N PRO A 230 -0.99 26.20 17.16
CA PRO A 230 -1.76 27.43 17.28
C PRO A 230 -1.29 28.33 18.46
N GLY A 231 -0.57 27.76 19.41
CA GLY A 231 0.01 28.50 20.54
C GLY A 231 1.32 29.24 20.20
N HIS A 232 1.97 28.86 19.06
CA HIS A 232 3.21 29.45 18.60
C HIS A 232 2.93 30.69 17.71
N LEU A 233 2.50 31.78 18.33
CA LEU A 233 2.09 33.00 17.59
C LEU A 233 3.27 33.88 17.22
N ARG A 234 4.33 33.90 18.04
CA ARG A 234 5.55 34.67 17.80
C ARG A 234 6.75 33.76 17.79
N VAL A 235 7.80 34.15 17.09
CA VAL A 235 9.06 33.39 17.01
C VAL A 235 9.63 33.05 18.40
N GLN A 236 9.46 33.93 19.39
CA GLN A 236 9.95 33.73 20.73
C GLN A 236 9.11 32.79 21.59
N ASP A 237 7.89 32.49 21.18
CA ASP A 237 7.00 31.61 21.95
C ASP A 237 7.52 30.16 21.86
N PRO A 238 7.44 29.37 22.93
CA PRO A 238 7.70 27.95 22.89
C PRO A 238 6.71 27.26 21.94
N GLY A 239 7.23 26.39 21.06
CA GLY A 239 6.41 25.65 20.12
C GLY A 239 6.22 24.20 20.54
N LYS A 240 5.11 23.58 20.10
CA LYS A 240 4.78 22.17 20.32
C LYS A 240 5.22 21.33 19.14
N VAL A 241 6.07 20.35 19.39
CA VAL A 241 6.50 19.35 18.38
C VAL A 241 5.46 18.24 18.23
N GLU A 242 4.89 17.78 19.35
CA GLU A 242 3.88 16.73 19.35
C GLU A 242 2.60 17.18 18.62
N GLY A 243 2.13 16.34 17.68
CA GLY A 243 0.95 16.65 16.86
C GLY A 243 1.21 17.69 15.76
N ASN A 244 2.45 18.15 15.58
CA ASN A 244 2.83 19.05 14.51
C ASN A 244 3.27 18.23 13.27
N PRO A 245 2.50 18.24 12.17
CA PRO A 245 2.80 17.43 10.98
C PRO A 245 4.15 17.79 10.36
N VAL A 246 4.62 19.02 10.46
CA VAL A 246 5.93 19.43 9.92
C VAL A 246 7.06 18.61 10.53
N PHE A 247 7.04 18.41 11.85
CA PHE A 247 8.04 17.57 12.52
C PHE A 247 7.84 16.09 12.24
N THR A 248 6.59 15.61 12.14
CA THR A 248 6.31 14.22 11.75
C THR A 248 6.88 13.89 10.36
N TYR A 249 6.76 14.82 9.41
CA TYR A 249 7.37 14.64 8.08
C TYR A 249 8.90 14.72 8.14
N LEU A 250 9.47 15.62 8.95
CA LEU A 250 10.93 15.66 9.14
C LEU A 250 11.45 14.37 9.79
N ASP A 251 10.73 13.77 10.75
CA ASP A 251 11.07 12.46 11.31
C ASP A 251 11.10 11.35 10.24
N ALA A 252 10.20 11.43 9.27
CA ALA A 252 10.09 10.43 8.20
C ALA A 252 11.12 10.60 7.07
N PHE A 253 11.52 11.84 6.77
CA PHE A 253 12.26 12.14 5.55
C PHE A 253 13.62 12.78 5.79
N SER A 254 13.86 13.48 6.92
CA SER A 254 15.14 14.14 7.12
C SER A 254 16.27 13.14 7.41
N ARG A 255 17.45 13.46 6.94
CA ARG A 255 18.71 12.74 7.15
C ARG A 255 19.82 13.72 7.53
N PRO A 256 20.93 13.27 8.12
CA PRO A 256 22.04 14.15 8.49
C PRO A 256 22.55 15.02 7.30
N GLU A 257 22.57 14.47 6.10
CA GLU A 257 23.02 15.17 4.89
C GLU A 257 22.14 16.38 4.58
N HIS A 258 20.83 16.30 4.84
CA HIS A 258 19.89 17.40 4.62
C HIS A 258 20.16 18.57 5.58
N PHE A 259 20.61 18.30 6.80
CA PHE A 259 21.00 19.38 7.73
C PHE A 259 22.27 20.07 7.22
N ALA A 260 23.29 19.29 6.84
CA ALA A 260 24.54 19.86 6.33
C ALA A 260 24.32 20.75 5.09
N GLU A 261 23.38 20.38 4.22
CA GLU A 261 23.12 21.07 2.97
C GLU A 261 22.13 22.25 3.10
N PHE A 262 21.02 22.04 3.84
CA PHE A 262 19.90 23.00 3.82
C PHE A 262 19.72 23.78 5.13
N LEU A 263 20.31 23.31 6.24
CA LEU A 263 20.15 23.94 7.55
C LEU A 263 21.38 23.73 8.46
N PRO A 264 22.58 24.19 8.01
CA PRO A 264 23.86 23.84 8.62
C PRO A 264 24.08 24.37 10.06
N GLU A 265 23.22 25.25 10.56
CA GLU A 265 23.23 25.70 11.94
C GLU A 265 22.70 24.67 12.96
N TYR A 266 22.17 23.51 12.48
CA TYR A 266 21.74 22.37 13.32
C TYR A 266 22.43 21.09 12.85
N GLN A 267 22.82 20.25 13.81
CA GLN A 267 23.48 18.98 13.50
C GLN A 267 22.46 17.87 13.18
N ASN A 268 21.26 17.94 13.76
CA ASN A 268 20.22 16.93 13.64
C ASN A 268 18.83 17.46 13.99
N LEU A 269 17.83 16.61 13.82
CA LEU A 269 16.43 16.94 14.07
C LEU A 269 16.12 17.17 15.54
N ASP A 270 16.81 16.48 16.47
CA ASP A 270 16.56 16.64 17.91
C ASP A 270 17.00 18.03 18.40
N GLU A 271 18.11 18.54 17.87
CA GLU A 271 18.54 19.90 18.13
C GLU A 271 17.54 20.94 17.60
N LEU A 272 17.02 20.73 16.39
CA LEU A 272 15.99 21.57 15.78
C LEU A 272 14.69 21.56 16.62
N LYS A 273 14.23 20.38 17.04
CA LYS A 273 13.06 20.21 17.92
C LYS A 273 13.24 20.91 19.27
N THR A 274 14.40 20.74 19.88
CA THR A 274 14.73 21.37 21.16
C THR A 274 14.70 22.88 21.04
N HIS A 275 15.24 23.45 19.97
CA HIS A 275 15.19 24.89 19.74
C HIS A 275 13.76 25.40 19.55
N TYR A 276 12.93 24.68 18.76
CA TYR A 276 11.53 25.03 18.56
C TYR A 276 10.73 25.01 19.87
N GLN A 277 10.94 24.00 20.70
CA GLN A 277 10.27 23.88 22.01
C GLN A 277 10.70 24.96 23.01
N ARG A 278 11.93 25.45 22.92
CA ARG A 278 12.44 26.53 23.77
C ARG A 278 11.90 27.90 23.35
N GLY A 279 11.50 28.07 22.11
CA GLY A 279 11.22 29.36 21.47
C GLY A 279 12.45 29.97 20.81
N GLY A 280 12.23 30.87 19.87
CA GLY A 280 13.27 31.51 19.06
C GLY A 280 13.39 30.97 17.63
N LEU A 281 12.54 30.02 17.25
CA LEU A 281 12.54 29.41 15.92
C LEU A 281 11.14 29.46 15.32
N GLY A 282 10.97 30.22 14.24
CA GLY A 282 9.67 30.40 13.59
C GLY A 282 9.28 29.27 12.63
N ASP A 283 7.98 28.98 12.51
CA ASP A 283 7.39 27.95 11.66
C ASP A 283 7.81 28.03 10.20
N VAL A 284 7.91 29.23 9.66
CA VAL A 284 8.29 29.45 8.26
C VAL A 284 9.67 28.86 7.95
N LYS A 285 10.62 28.98 8.89
CA LYS A 285 11.98 28.44 8.71
C LYS A 285 11.96 26.92 8.66
N ILE A 286 11.20 26.28 9.55
CA ILE A 286 11.07 24.83 9.61
C ILE A 286 10.35 24.30 8.37
N LYS A 287 9.28 24.97 7.94
CA LYS A 287 8.58 24.62 6.68
C LYS A 287 9.46 24.77 5.45
N LYS A 288 10.32 25.79 5.40
CA LYS A 288 11.30 25.92 4.30
C LYS A 288 12.29 24.76 4.30
N PHE A 289 12.80 24.38 5.47
CA PHE A 289 13.67 23.21 5.60
C PHE A 289 12.97 21.94 5.17
N LEU A 290 11.75 21.67 5.66
CA LEU A 290 10.96 20.53 5.21
C LEU A 290 10.74 20.56 3.70
N ASN A 291 10.47 21.72 3.10
CA ASN A 291 10.33 21.81 1.66
C ASN A 291 11.62 21.39 0.91
N SER A 292 12.79 21.84 1.37
CA SER A 292 14.06 21.43 0.77
C SER A 292 14.29 19.92 0.87
N VAL A 293 14.01 19.33 2.05
CA VAL A 293 14.08 17.87 2.26
C VAL A 293 13.13 17.13 1.33
N MET A 294 11.87 17.58 1.24
CA MET A 294 10.87 16.93 0.39
C MET A 294 11.17 17.08 -1.11
N GLN A 295 11.74 18.21 -1.54
CA GLN A 295 12.19 18.37 -2.92
C GLN A 295 13.32 17.39 -3.24
N ALA A 296 14.34 17.29 -2.40
CA ALA A 296 15.45 16.36 -2.57
C ALA A 296 14.99 14.89 -2.64
N GLU A 297 14.03 14.50 -1.79
CA GLU A 297 13.47 13.13 -1.78
C GLU A 297 12.59 12.82 -3.00
N LEU A 298 11.78 13.78 -3.45
CA LEU A 298 10.78 13.53 -4.49
C LEU A 298 11.25 13.86 -5.91
N GLU A 299 12.26 14.69 -6.08
CA GLU A 299 12.78 15.05 -7.41
C GLU A 299 13.24 13.83 -8.23
N PRO A 300 14.03 12.88 -7.69
CA PRO A 300 14.42 11.69 -8.44
C PRO A 300 13.20 10.82 -8.84
N ILE A 301 12.16 10.78 -8.01
CA ILE A 301 10.91 10.04 -8.29
C ILE A 301 10.15 10.74 -9.42
N ARG A 302 9.97 12.07 -9.35
CA ARG A 302 9.32 12.83 -10.41
C ARG A 302 10.03 12.70 -11.76
N ASN A 303 11.35 12.77 -11.75
CA ASN A 303 12.14 12.67 -12.98
C ASN A 303 11.94 11.29 -13.64
N ARG A 304 12.07 10.19 -12.88
CA ARG A 304 11.80 8.85 -13.40
C ARG A 304 10.34 8.71 -13.86
N ARG A 305 9.39 9.31 -13.14
CA ARG A 305 8.00 9.29 -13.55
C ARG A 305 7.79 9.97 -14.91
N LYS A 306 8.37 11.15 -15.11
CA LYS A 306 8.30 11.89 -16.40
C LYS A 306 8.93 11.08 -17.54
N GLU A 307 10.00 10.34 -17.29
CA GLU A 307 10.60 9.44 -18.29
C GLU A 307 9.62 8.30 -18.66
N TRP A 308 8.97 7.67 -17.68
CA TRP A 308 7.98 6.61 -17.92
C TRP A 308 6.72 7.13 -18.59
N GLU A 309 6.29 8.34 -18.31
CA GLU A 309 5.14 8.98 -18.99
C GLU A 309 5.36 9.15 -20.49
N GLN A 310 6.62 9.27 -20.94
CA GLN A 310 6.98 9.28 -22.36
C GLN A 310 7.01 7.87 -22.98
N ARG A 311 6.95 6.84 -22.18
CA ARG A 311 7.06 5.42 -22.56
C ARG A 311 5.79 4.61 -22.21
N LEU A 312 4.61 5.22 -22.24
CA LEU A 312 3.36 4.57 -21.87
C LEU A 312 3.10 3.22 -22.57
N PRO A 313 3.39 3.03 -23.87
CA PRO A 313 3.26 1.70 -24.50
C PRO A 313 4.07 0.63 -23.79
N GLU A 314 5.29 0.94 -23.34
CA GLU A 314 6.13 0.01 -22.60
C GLU A 314 5.57 -0.29 -21.21
N VAL A 315 5.00 0.70 -20.51
CA VAL A 315 4.30 0.48 -19.24
C VAL A 315 3.14 -0.51 -19.42
N VAL A 316 2.40 -0.40 -20.52
CA VAL A 316 1.32 -1.34 -20.85
C VAL A 316 1.86 -2.75 -21.10
N GLU A 317 2.97 -2.90 -21.80
CA GLU A 317 3.60 -4.21 -22.03
C GLU A 317 4.14 -4.82 -20.71
N ILE A 318 4.69 -4.02 -19.81
CA ILE A 318 5.07 -4.47 -18.44
C ILE A 318 3.87 -5.04 -17.71
N LEU A 319 2.73 -4.33 -17.72
CA LEU A 319 1.50 -4.79 -17.08
C LEU A 319 0.95 -6.08 -17.71
N LYS A 320 0.97 -6.20 -19.04
CA LYS A 320 0.56 -7.42 -19.74
C LYS A 320 1.45 -8.60 -19.38
N ALA A 321 2.77 -8.42 -19.45
CA ALA A 321 3.73 -9.46 -19.12
C ALA A 321 3.59 -9.93 -17.67
N GLY A 322 3.51 -8.99 -16.73
CA GLY A 322 3.30 -9.28 -15.32
C GLY A 322 1.98 -10.00 -15.05
N SER A 323 0.89 -9.58 -15.71
CA SER A 323 -0.42 -10.24 -15.60
C SER A 323 -0.40 -11.66 -16.15
N ALA A 324 0.27 -11.92 -17.28
CA ALA A 324 0.38 -13.27 -17.83
C ALA A 324 1.18 -14.21 -16.91
N VAL A 325 2.24 -13.73 -16.26
CA VAL A 325 2.99 -14.52 -15.26
C VAL A 325 2.12 -14.78 -14.03
N ALA A 326 1.39 -13.78 -13.56
CA ALA A 326 0.48 -13.89 -12.43
C ALA A 326 -0.65 -14.90 -12.72
N GLU A 327 -1.32 -14.80 -13.85
CA GLU A 327 -2.37 -15.73 -14.29
C GLU A 327 -1.86 -17.17 -14.33
N LYS A 328 -0.71 -17.40 -14.95
CA LYS A 328 -0.10 -18.74 -15.01
C LYS A 328 0.16 -19.33 -13.62
N THR A 329 0.63 -18.52 -12.68
CA THR A 329 0.91 -18.98 -11.31
C THR A 329 -0.39 -19.25 -10.56
N ALA A 330 -1.38 -18.38 -10.68
CA ALA A 330 -2.69 -18.55 -10.05
C ALA A 330 -3.43 -19.78 -10.62
N ALA A 331 -3.37 -20.00 -11.93
CA ALA A 331 -3.96 -21.18 -12.58
C ALA A 331 -3.36 -22.49 -12.06
N ALA A 332 -2.04 -22.55 -11.87
CA ALA A 332 -1.39 -23.73 -11.28
C ALA A 332 -1.86 -23.97 -9.83
N THR A 333 -2.01 -22.92 -9.02
CA THR A 333 -2.53 -23.04 -7.65
C THR A 333 -3.99 -23.47 -7.65
N LEU A 334 -4.82 -22.90 -8.54
CA LEU A 334 -6.22 -23.24 -8.66
C LEU A 334 -6.41 -24.73 -9.09
N ALA A 335 -5.56 -25.22 -9.98
CA ALA A 335 -5.56 -26.64 -10.35
C ALA A 335 -5.32 -27.55 -9.14
N ASP A 336 -4.31 -27.23 -8.30
CA ASP A 336 -4.06 -27.97 -7.06
C ASP A 336 -5.23 -27.88 -6.07
N VAL A 337 -5.87 -26.72 -5.97
CA VAL A 337 -7.06 -26.50 -5.12
C VAL A 337 -8.23 -27.37 -5.62
N ARG A 338 -8.53 -27.36 -6.92
CA ARG A 338 -9.60 -28.17 -7.52
C ARG A 338 -9.34 -29.67 -7.28
N LYS A 339 -8.11 -30.11 -7.45
CA LYS A 339 -7.71 -31.49 -7.19
C LYS A 339 -7.91 -31.89 -5.73
N SER A 340 -7.47 -31.06 -4.79
CA SER A 340 -7.65 -31.31 -3.37
C SER A 340 -9.12 -31.35 -2.96
N MET A 341 -9.96 -30.51 -3.57
CA MET A 341 -11.41 -30.48 -3.39
C MET A 341 -12.15 -31.60 -4.14
N LYS A 342 -11.45 -32.38 -4.98
CA LYS A 342 -12.01 -33.45 -5.82
C LYS A 342 -13.07 -32.94 -6.82
N ILE A 343 -12.83 -31.77 -7.41
CA ILE A 343 -13.70 -31.13 -8.43
C ILE A 343 -12.99 -30.98 -9.77
N ASP A 344 -11.92 -31.73 -9.97
CA ASP A 344 -11.15 -31.90 -11.22
C ASP A 344 -11.65 -33.05 -12.09
N TYR A 345 -12.96 -33.16 -12.20
CA TYR A 345 -13.72 -34.34 -12.70
C TYR A 345 -13.25 -34.98 -14.01
N PHE A 346 -12.61 -34.22 -14.88
CA PHE A 346 -12.20 -34.70 -16.20
C PHE A 346 -10.69 -34.85 -16.34
N GLU A 347 -9.93 -34.63 -15.26
CA GLU A 347 -8.46 -34.73 -15.25
C GLU A 347 -7.99 -36.12 -14.81
N ASP A 348 -8.87 -36.92 -14.21
CA ASP A 348 -8.62 -38.31 -13.91
C ASP A 348 -9.83 -39.21 -14.32
N ASP A 349 -9.54 -40.50 -14.58
CA ASP A 349 -10.58 -41.49 -14.95
C ASP A 349 -11.43 -41.95 -13.74
N ASN A 350 -11.39 -41.26 -12.60
CA ASN A 350 -12.01 -41.71 -11.35
C ASN A 350 -13.49 -41.29 -11.21
N LEU A 351 -13.99 -40.42 -12.10
CA LEU A 351 -15.39 -39.96 -12.02
C LEU A 351 -16.38 -41.13 -12.18
N LEU A 352 -16.01 -42.19 -12.89
CA LEU A 352 -16.85 -43.36 -13.13
C LEU A 352 -16.58 -44.55 -12.18
N LYS A 353 -15.64 -44.40 -11.24
CA LYS A 353 -15.31 -45.38 -10.21
C LYS A 353 -15.94 -45.02 -8.89
#